data_1ef9f4a33ac2060dc5f983de879919bf
#
_entry.id   1ef9f4a33ac2060dc5f983de879919bf
#
_cell.length_a   1.000
_cell.length_b   1.000
_cell.length_c   1.000
_cell.angle_alpha   90.00
_cell.angle_beta   90.00
_cell.angle_gamma   90.00
#
_symmetry.space_group_name_H-M   'P 1'
#
loop_
_entity.id
_entity.type
_entity.pdbx_description
1 polymer ?
#
loop_
_entity_poly.entity_id
_entity_poly.type
_entity_poly.pdbx_seq_one_letter_code
_entity_poly.pdbx_strand_id
1 'polypeptide(L)'
;MTTLLVNGAPHEVACDPDTPLLYVLRNDLGLLAAKFGCGLGLCGACTVHVDGHPTHACDTPVWAVEGKQITTLEGLGGAHPVQEAFTAEQALQCGYCTSGMIMTAVALLDRDPGVDEEGVRRALDGNLCRCGAHNRIVRAVLGAKARS
;
A
#
# COMPACT_ATOMS: atom_id res chain seq x y z
N MET A 1 -6.30 3.34 25.18
CA MET A 1 -6.94 3.88 23.95
C MET A 1 -5.95 4.72 23.17
N THR A 2 -5.78 4.43 21.93
CA THR A 2 -4.91 5.19 21.02
C THR A 2 -5.74 5.74 19.88
N THR A 3 -5.53 7.00 19.50
CA THR A 3 -6.22 7.59 18.35
C THR A 3 -5.32 7.50 17.12
N LEU A 4 -5.80 6.83 16.09
CA LEU A 4 -5.12 6.75 14.78
C LEU A 4 -5.88 7.58 13.75
N LEU A 5 -5.13 8.33 12.94
CA LEU A 5 -5.68 9.09 11.82
C LEU A 5 -5.60 8.23 10.55
N VAL A 6 -6.70 7.60 10.17
CA VAL A 6 -6.74 6.67 9.03
C VAL A 6 -7.71 7.16 7.97
N ASN A 7 -7.21 7.33 6.76
CA ASN A 7 -7.99 7.79 5.60
C ASN A 7 -8.74 9.09 5.89
N GLY A 8 -8.09 10.02 6.58
CA GLY A 8 -8.63 11.34 6.88
C GLY A 8 -9.57 11.41 8.08
N ALA A 9 -9.78 10.32 8.81
CA ALA A 9 -10.67 10.28 9.98
C ALA A 9 -9.94 9.74 11.22
N PRO A 10 -10.25 10.27 12.42
CA PRO A 10 -9.73 9.73 13.66
C PRO A 10 -10.49 8.45 14.07
N HIS A 11 -9.75 7.46 14.55
CA HIS A 11 -10.28 6.19 15.04
C HIS A 11 -9.68 5.88 16.40
N GLU A 12 -10.55 5.65 17.39
CA GLU A 12 -10.15 5.19 18.72
C GLU A 12 -9.99 3.68 18.71
N VAL A 13 -8.80 3.20 19.05
CA VAL A 13 -8.52 1.76 19.11
C VAL A 13 -7.99 1.36 20.49
N ALA A 14 -8.46 0.21 20.98
CA ALA A 14 -8.02 -0.34 22.25
C ALA A 14 -7.11 -1.54 21.97
N CYS A 15 -5.83 -1.29 21.85
CA CYS A 15 -4.84 -2.34 21.59
C CYS A 15 -3.55 -2.06 22.37
N ASP A 16 -2.73 -3.09 22.49
CA ASP A 16 -1.37 -2.93 23.01
C ASP A 16 -0.58 -2.02 22.04
N PRO A 17 0.20 -1.04 22.55
CA PRO A 17 1.01 -0.16 21.69
C PRO A 17 1.94 -0.90 20.73
N ASP A 18 2.43 -2.08 21.10
CA ASP A 18 3.30 -2.90 20.25
C ASP A 18 2.54 -3.73 19.21
N THR A 19 1.21 -3.67 19.19
CA THR A 19 0.41 -4.37 18.18
C THR A 19 0.80 -3.88 16.78
N PRO A 20 1.09 -4.80 15.82
CA PRO A 20 1.34 -4.39 14.44
C PRO A 20 0.15 -3.66 13.83
N LEU A 21 0.41 -2.55 13.16
CA LEU A 21 -0.61 -1.72 12.53
C LEU A 21 -1.56 -2.52 11.63
N LEU A 22 -1.02 -3.52 10.91
CA LEU A 22 -1.81 -4.37 10.01
C LEU A 22 -3.00 -5.02 10.71
N TYR A 23 -2.79 -5.50 11.94
CA TYR A 23 -3.88 -6.16 12.68
C TYR A 23 -4.97 -5.18 13.08
N VAL A 24 -4.59 -3.98 13.52
CA VAL A 24 -5.56 -2.93 13.85
C VAL A 24 -6.36 -2.51 12.62
N LEU A 25 -5.70 -2.29 11.48
CA LEU A 25 -6.39 -1.94 10.24
C LEU A 25 -7.42 -3.01 9.85
N ARG A 26 -7.05 -4.28 9.93
CA ARG A 26 -7.90 -5.39 9.49
C ARG A 26 -8.96 -5.80 10.50
N ASN A 27 -8.57 -5.90 11.78
CA ASN A 27 -9.44 -6.51 12.80
C ASN A 27 -10.33 -5.47 13.50
N ASP A 28 -9.77 -4.30 13.81
CA ASP A 28 -10.52 -3.27 14.53
C ASP A 28 -11.25 -2.32 13.59
N LEU A 29 -10.61 -1.94 12.46
CA LEU A 29 -11.18 -0.97 11.53
C LEU A 29 -11.85 -1.61 10.30
N GLY A 30 -11.69 -2.91 10.09
CA GLY A 30 -12.31 -3.61 8.95
C GLY A 30 -11.74 -3.23 7.59
N LEU A 31 -10.54 -2.64 7.55
CA LEU A 31 -9.85 -2.25 6.31
C LEU A 31 -9.02 -3.42 5.80
N LEU A 32 -9.57 -4.18 4.87
CA LEU A 32 -9.08 -5.50 4.48
C LEU A 32 -8.14 -5.51 3.27
N ALA A 33 -7.91 -4.36 2.63
CA ALA A 33 -7.08 -4.31 1.42
C ALA A 33 -5.61 -4.68 1.69
N ALA A 34 -5.00 -4.14 2.74
CA ALA A 34 -3.66 -4.55 3.16
C ALA A 34 -3.69 -5.98 3.67
N LYS A 35 -2.73 -6.81 3.21
CA LYS A 35 -2.73 -8.26 3.44
C LYS A 35 -1.54 -8.71 4.28
N PHE A 36 -1.73 -9.75 5.07
CA PHE A 36 -0.65 -10.44 5.76
C PHE A 36 0.03 -11.45 4.80
N GLY A 37 1.33 -11.32 4.61
CA GLY A 37 2.12 -12.28 3.86
C GLY A 37 3.25 -12.84 4.71
N CYS A 38 4.40 -12.13 4.80
CA CYS A 38 5.58 -12.58 5.55
C CYS A 38 5.54 -12.26 7.05
N GLY A 39 4.88 -11.16 7.45
CA GLY A 39 4.93 -10.64 8.82
C GLY A 39 6.27 -10.05 9.25
N LEU A 40 7.19 -9.85 8.31
CA LEU A 40 8.59 -9.47 8.56
C LEU A 40 9.02 -8.23 7.75
N GLY A 41 8.10 -7.52 7.13
CA GLY A 41 8.42 -6.36 6.30
C GLY A 41 9.14 -6.69 5.00
N LEU A 42 8.98 -7.90 4.44
CA LEU A 42 9.73 -8.37 3.27
C LEU A 42 8.91 -8.49 1.98
N CYS A 43 7.64 -8.92 2.06
CA CYS A 43 6.87 -9.23 0.85
C CYS A 43 6.08 -8.05 0.27
N GLY A 44 5.83 -7.01 1.06
CA GLY A 44 5.13 -5.81 0.63
C GLY A 44 3.60 -5.92 0.52
N ALA A 45 2.99 -7.06 0.81
CA ALA A 45 1.53 -7.24 0.70
C ALA A 45 0.75 -6.35 1.68
N CYS A 46 1.37 -5.90 2.76
CA CYS A 46 0.80 -5.05 3.80
C CYS A 46 1.10 -3.55 3.62
N THR A 47 1.66 -3.13 2.50
CA THR A 47 2.09 -1.74 2.30
C THR A 47 0.91 -0.78 2.40
N VAL A 48 1.07 0.22 3.27
CA VAL A 48 0.20 1.39 3.42
C VAL A 48 1.07 2.64 3.38
N HIS A 49 0.46 3.83 3.36
CA HIS A 49 1.23 5.08 3.52
C HIS A 49 1.15 5.57 4.96
N VAL A 50 2.28 6.01 5.49
CA VAL A 50 2.38 6.76 6.75
C VAL A 50 3.03 8.09 6.40
N ASP A 51 2.29 9.18 6.53
CA ASP A 51 2.71 10.52 6.08
C ASP A 51 3.20 10.53 4.62
N GLY A 52 2.51 9.79 3.75
CA GLY A 52 2.84 9.68 2.34
C GLY A 52 3.99 8.70 1.99
N HIS A 53 4.62 8.09 2.98
CA HIS A 53 5.71 7.14 2.77
C HIS A 53 5.21 5.70 2.76
N PRO A 54 5.63 4.85 1.81
CA PRO A 54 5.26 3.44 1.82
C PRO A 54 5.84 2.76 3.04
N THR A 55 4.99 2.07 3.79
CA THR A 55 5.33 1.48 5.08
C THR A 55 4.74 0.08 5.16
N HIS A 56 5.51 -0.87 5.67
CA HIS A 56 5.04 -2.25 5.89
C HIS A 56 4.28 -2.32 7.22
N ALA A 57 2.96 -2.44 7.13
CA ALA A 57 2.10 -2.42 8.32
C ALA A 57 2.25 -3.66 9.21
N CYS A 58 2.82 -4.76 8.69
CA CYS A 58 2.95 -6.01 9.45
C CYS A 58 4.07 -5.96 10.51
N ASP A 59 5.06 -5.09 10.35
CA ASP A 59 6.17 -4.93 11.29
C ASP A 59 6.28 -3.53 11.90
N THR A 60 5.25 -2.70 11.68
CA THR A 60 5.17 -1.35 12.23
C THR A 60 4.23 -1.35 13.44
N PRO A 61 4.71 -1.11 14.67
CA PRO A 61 3.85 -1.08 15.84
C PRO A 61 3.00 0.19 15.86
N VAL A 62 1.83 0.12 16.51
CA VAL A 62 0.87 1.22 16.58
C VAL A 62 1.50 2.50 17.17
N TRP A 63 2.32 2.36 18.21
CA TRP A 63 2.97 3.55 18.82
C TRP A 63 3.83 4.34 17.82
N ALA A 64 4.39 3.68 16.80
CA ALA A 64 5.26 4.34 15.82
C ALA A 64 4.49 5.23 14.82
N VAL A 65 3.17 5.09 14.76
CA VAL A 65 2.31 5.84 13.82
C VAL A 65 1.31 6.77 14.51
N GLU A 66 1.39 6.90 15.83
CA GLU A 66 0.57 7.86 16.55
C GLU A 66 0.80 9.28 16.04
N GLY A 67 -0.28 10.02 15.82
CA GLY A 67 -0.24 11.39 15.30
C GLY A 67 0.13 11.53 13.83
N LYS A 68 0.36 10.41 13.13
CA LYS A 68 0.69 10.42 11.69
C LYS A 68 -0.55 10.11 10.86
N GLN A 69 -0.53 10.56 9.60
CA GLN A 69 -1.58 10.27 8.63
C GLN A 69 -1.35 8.90 8.01
N ILE A 70 -2.28 7.99 8.22
CA ILE A 70 -2.24 6.65 7.64
C ILE A 70 -3.21 6.61 6.46
N THR A 71 -2.73 6.19 5.30
CA THR A 71 -3.57 5.99 4.11
C THR A 71 -3.49 4.54 3.66
N THR A 72 -4.62 3.90 3.56
CA THR A 72 -4.75 2.54 3.01
C THR A 72 -5.26 2.61 1.56
N LEU A 73 -5.30 1.46 0.87
CA LEU A 73 -5.87 1.40 -0.48
C LEU A 73 -7.30 1.96 -0.51
N GLU A 74 -8.09 1.64 0.50
CA GLU A 74 -9.48 2.14 0.61
C GLU A 74 -9.54 3.67 0.61
N GLY A 75 -8.51 4.33 1.13
CA GLY A 75 -8.39 5.79 1.15
C GLY A 75 -8.11 6.43 -0.21
N LEU A 76 -7.77 5.65 -1.24
CA LEU A 76 -7.57 6.16 -2.60
C LEU A 76 -8.89 6.40 -3.35
N GLY A 77 -10.01 5.87 -2.88
CA GLY A 77 -11.34 6.13 -3.41
C GLY A 77 -11.75 5.32 -4.65
N GLY A 78 -10.92 4.41 -5.13
CA GLY A 78 -11.26 3.48 -6.23
C GLY A 78 -11.04 4.03 -7.65
N ALA A 79 -10.82 5.34 -7.83
CA ALA A 79 -10.63 5.97 -9.14
C ALA A 79 -9.27 6.68 -9.28
N HIS A 80 -8.31 6.30 -8.45
CA HIS A 80 -6.96 6.83 -8.58
C HIS A 80 -6.33 6.36 -9.91
N PRO A 81 -5.54 7.21 -10.62
CA PRO A 81 -4.94 6.84 -11.92
C PRO A 81 -4.17 5.50 -11.90
N VAL A 82 -3.50 5.17 -10.79
CA VAL A 82 -2.83 3.88 -10.63
C VAL A 82 -3.83 2.72 -10.59
N GLN A 83 -4.95 2.88 -9.87
CA GLN A 83 -6.00 1.84 -9.83
C GLN A 83 -6.62 1.62 -11.20
N GLU A 84 -6.92 2.70 -11.93
CA GLU A 84 -7.44 2.62 -13.29
C GLU A 84 -6.46 1.94 -14.24
N ALA A 85 -5.18 2.28 -14.14
CA ALA A 85 -4.13 1.66 -14.96
C ALA A 85 -3.98 0.16 -14.67
N PHE A 86 -4.06 -0.25 -13.41
CA PHE A 86 -4.02 -1.67 -13.03
C PHE A 86 -5.20 -2.43 -13.64
N THR A 87 -6.38 -1.82 -13.65
CA THR A 87 -7.56 -2.40 -14.29
C THR A 87 -7.39 -2.51 -15.81
N ALA A 88 -6.93 -1.44 -16.46
CA ALA A 88 -6.73 -1.39 -17.91
C ALA A 88 -5.70 -2.43 -18.40
N GLU A 89 -4.61 -2.60 -17.65
CA GLU A 89 -3.54 -3.56 -17.98
C GLU A 89 -3.83 -4.98 -17.47
N GLN A 90 -4.93 -5.16 -16.73
CA GLN A 90 -5.19 -6.42 -16.04
C GLN A 90 -3.98 -6.88 -15.23
N ALA A 91 -3.42 -5.97 -14.44
CA ALA A 91 -2.15 -6.11 -13.74
C ALA A 91 -2.26 -6.92 -12.45
N LEU A 92 -3.07 -7.97 -12.46
CA LEU A 92 -3.25 -8.87 -11.33
C LEU A 92 -3.69 -10.26 -11.81
N GLN A 93 -3.49 -11.26 -10.96
CA GLN A 93 -4.11 -12.58 -11.12
C GLN A 93 -4.95 -12.90 -9.90
N CYS A 94 -4.35 -13.41 -8.81
CA CYS A 94 -5.10 -13.70 -7.58
C CYS A 94 -5.50 -12.43 -6.81
N GLY A 95 -4.81 -11.32 -7.02
CA GLY A 95 -5.09 -10.03 -6.37
C GLY A 95 -4.47 -9.87 -4.98
N TYR A 96 -3.77 -10.87 -4.44
CA TYR A 96 -3.26 -10.80 -3.07
C TYR A 96 -2.17 -9.73 -2.87
N CYS A 97 -1.25 -9.59 -3.81
CA CYS A 97 -0.18 -8.59 -3.76
C CYS A 97 -0.63 -7.21 -4.26
N THR A 98 -1.80 -7.09 -4.85
CA THR A 98 -2.21 -5.92 -5.64
C THR A 98 -2.31 -4.67 -4.80
N SER A 99 -2.89 -4.74 -3.61
CA SER A 99 -2.98 -3.58 -2.70
C SER A 99 -1.60 -2.99 -2.40
N GLY A 100 -0.65 -3.83 -2.00
CA GLY A 100 0.71 -3.40 -1.72
C GLY A 100 1.43 -2.83 -2.94
N MET A 101 1.26 -3.44 -4.10
CA MET A 101 1.83 -2.95 -5.37
C MET A 101 1.27 -1.56 -5.72
N ILE A 102 -0.04 -1.36 -5.61
CA ILE A 102 -0.67 -0.06 -5.90
C ILE A 102 -0.15 1.00 -4.92
N MET A 103 -0.12 0.72 -3.62
CA MET A 103 0.33 1.68 -2.62
C MET A 103 1.80 2.06 -2.84
N THR A 104 2.66 1.11 -3.15
CA THR A 104 4.05 1.38 -3.50
C THR A 104 4.16 2.24 -4.76
N ALA A 105 3.37 1.93 -5.79
CA ALA A 105 3.36 2.69 -7.04
C ALA A 105 2.87 4.12 -6.86
N VAL A 106 1.81 4.33 -6.09
CA VAL A 106 1.28 5.68 -5.80
C VAL A 106 2.36 6.53 -5.11
N ALA A 107 3.00 6.01 -4.07
CA ALA A 107 4.06 6.73 -3.38
C ALA A 107 5.26 7.03 -4.30
N LEU A 108 5.60 6.11 -5.19
CA LEU A 108 6.66 6.32 -6.18
C LEU A 108 6.34 7.47 -7.12
N LEU A 109 5.14 7.47 -7.72
CA LEU A 109 4.74 8.49 -8.69
C LEU A 109 4.56 9.87 -8.03
N ASP A 110 4.13 9.92 -6.77
CA ASP A 110 4.04 11.17 -6.01
C ASP A 110 5.44 11.77 -5.76
N ARG A 111 6.42 10.92 -5.48
CA ARG A 111 7.80 11.33 -5.20
C ARG A 111 8.59 11.63 -6.47
N ASP A 112 8.41 10.81 -7.50
CA ASP A 112 9.16 10.89 -8.76
C ASP A 112 8.22 10.69 -9.96
N PRO A 113 7.51 11.77 -10.39
CA PRO A 113 6.61 11.68 -11.55
C PRO A 113 7.35 11.38 -12.86
N GLY A 114 8.66 11.60 -12.90
CA GLY A 114 9.51 11.35 -14.07
C GLY A 114 10.14 9.96 -14.13
N VAL A 115 9.83 9.09 -13.17
CA VAL A 115 10.47 7.77 -13.05
C VAL A 115 10.42 6.97 -14.36
N ASP A 116 11.54 6.34 -14.72
CA ASP A 116 11.63 5.45 -15.87
C ASP A 116 11.27 3.99 -15.50
N GLU A 117 11.27 3.11 -16.49
CA GLU A 117 10.92 1.71 -16.29
C GLU A 117 11.84 1.03 -15.27
N GLU A 118 13.15 1.30 -15.33
CA GLU A 118 14.09 0.72 -14.38
C GLU A 118 13.83 1.21 -12.96
N GLY A 119 13.52 2.48 -12.79
CA GLY A 119 13.12 3.06 -11.50
C GLY A 119 11.85 2.43 -10.96
N VAL A 120 10.86 2.16 -11.81
CA VAL A 120 9.63 1.44 -11.41
C VAL A 120 9.98 0.03 -10.95
N ARG A 121 10.80 -0.70 -11.69
CA ARG A 121 11.22 -2.07 -11.31
C ARG A 121 11.93 -2.08 -9.96
N ARG A 122 12.88 -1.16 -9.75
CA ARG A 122 13.58 -1.06 -8.46
C ARG A 122 12.64 -0.74 -7.31
N ALA A 123 11.69 0.16 -7.51
CA ALA A 123 10.75 0.54 -6.46
C ALA A 123 9.84 -0.64 -6.05
N LEU A 124 9.55 -1.54 -6.99
CA LEU A 124 8.69 -2.71 -6.76
C LEU A 124 9.47 -3.96 -6.30
N ASP A 125 10.78 -3.89 -6.18
CA ASP A 125 11.61 -5.04 -5.76
C ASP A 125 11.19 -5.60 -4.38
N GLY A 126 10.70 -4.75 -3.49
CA GLY A 126 10.19 -5.15 -2.18
C GLY A 126 8.75 -5.68 -2.20
N ASN A 127 8.11 -5.81 -3.37
CA ASN A 127 6.75 -6.29 -3.50
C ASN A 127 6.74 -7.60 -4.29
N LEU A 128 6.38 -8.70 -3.65
CA LEU A 128 6.42 -10.04 -4.24
C LEU A 128 5.06 -10.43 -4.83
N CYS A 129 5.08 -11.05 -6.01
CA CYS A 129 3.90 -11.61 -6.66
C CYS A 129 4.16 -13.07 -7.03
N ARG A 130 3.39 -13.99 -6.44
CA ARG A 130 3.53 -15.42 -6.72
C ARG A 130 3.02 -15.81 -8.12
N CYS A 131 2.08 -15.03 -8.65
CA CYS A 131 1.49 -15.26 -9.97
C CYS A 131 2.37 -14.77 -11.13
N GLY A 132 3.42 -14.00 -10.83
CA GLY A 132 4.32 -13.48 -11.86
C GLY A 132 3.74 -12.33 -12.69
N ALA A 133 2.86 -11.51 -12.12
CA ALA A 133 2.20 -10.41 -12.83
C ALA A 133 3.08 -9.15 -13.00
N HIS A 134 4.36 -9.19 -12.63
CA HIS A 134 5.24 -8.01 -12.56
C HIS A 134 5.31 -7.22 -13.85
N ASN A 135 5.39 -7.87 -15.02
CA ASN A 135 5.48 -7.14 -16.29
C ASN A 135 4.23 -6.31 -16.57
N ARG A 136 3.05 -6.82 -16.25
CA ARG A 136 1.80 -6.05 -16.37
C ARG A 136 1.72 -4.94 -15.35
N ILE A 137 2.19 -5.18 -14.13
CA ILE A 137 2.24 -4.19 -13.07
C ILE A 137 3.15 -3.02 -13.47
N VAL A 138 4.34 -3.30 -13.99
CA VAL A 138 5.26 -2.26 -14.48
C VAL A 138 4.60 -1.43 -15.59
N ARG A 139 3.96 -2.08 -16.57
CA ARG A 139 3.22 -1.37 -17.62
C ARG A 139 2.11 -0.51 -17.06
N ALA A 140 1.38 -1.01 -16.07
CA ALA A 140 0.32 -0.25 -15.42
C ALA A 140 0.86 1.02 -14.73
N VAL A 141 1.97 0.91 -14.01
CA VAL A 141 2.59 2.07 -13.35
C VAL A 141 3.05 3.11 -14.37
N LEU A 142 3.70 2.69 -15.45
CA LEU A 142 4.11 3.58 -16.53
C LEU A 142 2.89 4.20 -17.24
N GLY A 143 1.81 3.46 -17.41
CA GLY A 143 0.55 3.97 -17.96
C GLY A 143 -0.14 4.97 -17.04
N ALA A 144 -0.09 4.76 -15.73
CA ALA A 144 -0.62 5.69 -14.74
C ALA A 144 0.15 7.02 -14.74
N LYS A 145 1.48 6.96 -14.91
CA LYS A 145 2.32 8.14 -15.08
C LYS A 145 1.84 9.02 -16.24
N ALA A 146 1.45 8.42 -17.35
CA ALA A 146 0.94 9.14 -18.51
C ALA A 146 -0.46 9.74 -18.29
N ARG A 147 -1.21 9.27 -17.28
CA ARG A 147 -2.55 9.75 -16.93
C ARG A 147 -2.56 10.86 -15.87
N SER A 148 -1.42 11.08 -15.24
CA SER A 148 -1.27 12.05 -14.14
C SER A 148 -1.09 13.48 -14.61
#